data_052e1d7b69d59397df9dd5c64308d587
#
_entry.id   052e1d7b69d59397df9dd5c64308d587
#
_cell.length_a   1.000
_cell.length_b   1.000
_cell.length_c   1.000
_cell.angle_alpha   90.00
_cell.angle_beta   90.00
_cell.angle_gamma   90.00
#
_symmetry.space_group_name_H-M   'P 1'
#
loop_
_entity.id
_entity.type
_entity.pdbx_description
1 polymer ?
#
loop_
_entity_poly.entity_id
_entity_poly.type
_entity_poly.pdbx_seq_one_letter_code
_entity_poly.pdbx_strand_id
1 'polypeptide(L)'
;MGFLTFFAKLHPMLVHFPVGLLTSGVVFEIYGALRNDEVVETVGRFNIRFGFWCLFPVLLVGFLGMLSLENTEKFRDFLSSHMKFAFLTAGVFISAMLVARYLRKPWGKVLYFLIIAVGGVCVLATGYFGGEMVHRFGVSTYLSE
;
A
#
# COMPACT_ATOMS: atom_id res chain seq x y z
N MET A 1 26.55 11.67 -1.92
CA MET A 1 25.31 10.87 -2.00
C MET A 1 24.47 11.43 -3.13
N GLY A 2 24.17 10.65 -4.14
CA GLY A 2 23.40 11.13 -5.30
C GLY A 2 21.96 11.46 -4.92
N PHE A 3 21.35 12.43 -5.61
CA PHE A 3 19.94 12.85 -5.39
C PHE A 3 18.96 11.67 -5.44
N LEU A 4 19.12 10.77 -6.41
CA LEU A 4 18.26 9.58 -6.56
C LEU A 4 18.46 8.55 -5.43
N THR A 5 19.69 8.39 -4.95
CA THR A 5 20.04 7.50 -3.83
C THR A 5 19.32 7.93 -2.53
N PHE A 6 19.13 9.23 -2.32
CA PHE A 6 18.36 9.75 -1.21
C PHE A 6 16.91 9.22 -1.24
N PHE A 7 16.25 9.25 -2.41
CA PHE A 7 14.88 8.73 -2.55
C PHE A 7 14.80 7.22 -2.34
N ALA A 8 15.80 6.45 -2.81
CA ALA A 8 15.85 5.01 -2.58
C ALA A 8 15.89 4.66 -1.09
N LYS A 9 16.62 5.45 -0.27
CA LYS A 9 16.66 5.28 1.19
C LYS A 9 15.38 5.77 1.88
N LEU A 10 14.76 6.83 1.38
CA LEU A 10 13.58 7.43 1.96
C LEU A 10 12.32 6.56 1.74
N HIS A 11 12.22 5.89 0.59
CA HIS A 11 11.05 5.10 0.22
C HIS A 11 10.67 4.03 1.25
N PRO A 12 11.58 3.15 1.72
CA PRO A 12 11.25 2.13 2.72
C PRO A 12 10.73 2.71 4.03
N MET A 13 11.17 3.91 4.41
CA MET A 13 10.69 4.59 5.62
C MET A 13 9.26 5.10 5.42
N LEU A 14 8.98 5.74 4.29
CA LEU A 14 7.69 6.36 4.01
C LEU A 14 6.59 5.33 3.78
N VAL A 15 6.90 4.16 3.20
CA VAL A 15 5.93 3.11 2.86
C VAL A 15 5.20 2.54 4.08
N HIS A 16 5.82 2.58 5.28
CA HIS A 16 5.18 2.12 6.51
C HIS A 16 3.89 2.88 6.83
N PHE A 17 3.84 4.16 6.45
CA PHE A 17 2.70 5.02 6.75
C PHE A 17 1.43 4.58 5.99
N PRO A 18 1.38 4.52 4.66
CA PRO A 18 0.21 4.05 3.94
C PRO A 18 -0.10 2.57 4.21
N VAL A 19 0.91 1.71 4.39
CA VAL A 19 0.69 0.29 4.73
C VAL A 19 -0.03 0.17 6.07
N GLY A 20 0.43 0.86 7.12
CA GLY A 20 -0.21 0.86 8.43
C GLY A 20 -1.64 1.40 8.39
N LEU A 21 -1.85 2.52 7.71
CA LEU A 21 -3.18 3.15 7.59
C LEU A 21 -4.17 2.29 6.78
N LEU A 22 -3.76 1.76 5.64
CA LEU A 22 -4.65 0.93 4.82
C LEU A 22 -4.98 -0.39 5.49
N THR A 23 -3.99 -1.04 6.12
CA THR A 23 -4.20 -2.31 6.85
C THR A 23 -5.12 -2.10 8.05
N SER A 24 -4.82 -1.14 8.92
CA SER A 24 -5.66 -0.82 10.08
C SER A 24 -7.04 -0.34 9.65
N GLY A 25 -7.12 0.43 8.56
CA GLY A 25 -8.37 0.91 7.99
C GLY A 25 -9.28 -0.23 7.57
N VAL A 26 -8.77 -1.21 6.82
CA VAL A 26 -9.53 -2.41 6.41
C VAL A 26 -10.00 -3.20 7.63
N VAL A 27 -9.11 -3.43 8.62
CA VAL A 27 -9.44 -4.17 9.84
C VAL A 27 -10.53 -3.46 10.63
N PHE A 28 -10.41 -2.15 10.87
CA PHE A 28 -11.38 -1.39 11.66
C PHE A 28 -12.73 -1.29 10.94
N GLU A 29 -12.76 -1.11 9.63
CA GLU A 29 -14.00 -0.98 8.90
C GLU A 29 -14.77 -2.32 8.85
N ILE A 30 -14.06 -3.44 8.63
CA ILE A 30 -14.67 -4.78 8.69
C ILE A 30 -15.13 -5.10 10.13
N TYR A 31 -14.29 -4.86 11.13
CA TYR A 31 -14.63 -5.11 12.53
C TYR A 31 -15.83 -4.26 12.97
N GLY A 32 -15.82 -2.96 12.66
CA GLY A 32 -16.93 -2.05 12.97
C GLY A 32 -18.24 -2.52 12.36
N ALA A 33 -18.22 -2.94 11.09
CA ALA A 33 -19.41 -3.46 10.40
C ALA A 33 -19.94 -4.77 11.03
N LEU A 34 -19.04 -5.68 11.45
CA LEU A 34 -19.41 -6.94 12.11
C LEU A 34 -19.99 -6.72 13.52
N ARG A 35 -19.54 -5.66 14.20
CA ARG A 35 -19.98 -5.32 15.56
C ARG A 35 -21.12 -4.29 15.60
N ASN A 36 -21.54 -3.78 14.43
CA ASN A 36 -22.43 -2.63 14.30
C ASN A 36 -21.94 -1.39 15.08
N ASP A 37 -20.62 -1.16 15.06
CA ASP A 37 -19.96 -0.02 15.70
C ASP A 37 -19.61 1.02 14.63
N GLU A 38 -20.49 2.03 14.50
CA GLU A 38 -20.35 3.09 13.49
C GLU A 38 -19.12 3.98 13.73
N VAL A 39 -18.64 4.10 14.97
CA VAL A 39 -17.45 4.89 15.30
C VAL A 39 -16.21 4.20 14.74
N VAL A 40 -16.05 2.90 15.02
CA VAL A 40 -14.92 2.11 14.53
C VAL A 40 -14.94 2.01 12.99
N GLU A 41 -16.13 1.81 12.39
CA GLU A 41 -16.30 1.81 10.93
C GLU A 41 -15.88 3.15 10.30
N THR A 42 -16.20 4.26 10.96
CA THR A 42 -15.83 5.60 10.49
C THR A 42 -14.32 5.85 10.58
N VAL A 43 -13.68 5.41 11.68
CA VAL A 43 -12.21 5.48 11.83
C VAL A 43 -11.53 4.63 10.76
N GLY A 44 -12.03 3.42 10.50
CA GLY A 44 -11.53 2.56 9.42
C GLY A 44 -11.58 3.25 8.07
N ARG A 45 -12.72 3.85 7.73
CA ARG A 45 -12.93 4.60 6.48
C ARG A 45 -12.03 5.81 6.36
N PHE A 46 -11.80 6.52 7.45
CA PHE A 46 -10.84 7.62 7.48
C PHE A 46 -9.42 7.14 7.16
N ASN A 47 -8.98 6.06 7.83
CA ASN A 47 -7.65 5.49 7.61
C ASN A 47 -7.45 5.02 6.17
N ILE A 48 -8.46 4.37 5.56
CA ILE A 48 -8.42 3.97 4.16
C ILE A 48 -8.24 5.19 3.24
N ARG A 49 -9.03 6.23 3.44
CA ARG A 49 -8.95 7.44 2.62
C ARG A 49 -7.60 8.15 2.77
N PHE A 50 -7.14 8.33 3.99
CA PHE A 50 -5.88 9.01 4.26
C PHE A 50 -4.69 8.17 3.78
N GLY A 51 -4.69 6.87 4.06
CA GLY A 51 -3.68 5.93 3.56
C GLY A 51 -3.59 5.91 2.03
N PHE A 52 -4.74 5.95 1.35
CA PHE A 52 -4.79 6.05 -0.11
C PHE A 52 -4.10 7.31 -0.63
N TRP A 53 -4.36 8.48 -0.05
CA TRP A 53 -3.70 9.71 -0.46
C TRP A 53 -2.19 9.67 -0.17
N CYS A 54 -1.77 8.99 0.89
CA CYS A 54 -0.35 8.78 1.20
C CYS A 54 0.37 7.87 0.19
N LEU A 55 -0.35 7.05 -0.61
CA LEU A 55 0.27 6.23 -1.65
C LEU A 55 0.96 7.08 -2.73
N PHE A 56 0.39 8.21 -3.12
CA PHE A 56 0.90 9.02 -4.24
C PHE A 56 2.33 9.52 -4.01
N PRO A 57 2.65 10.22 -2.89
CA PRO A 57 4.03 10.63 -2.64
C PRO A 57 4.97 9.43 -2.48
N VAL A 58 4.50 8.31 -1.90
CA VAL A 58 5.31 7.10 -1.74
C VAL A 58 5.60 6.43 -3.07
N LEU A 59 4.63 6.35 -3.97
CA LEU A 59 4.84 5.83 -5.34
C LEU A 59 5.83 6.70 -6.11
N LEU A 60 5.73 8.02 -6.00
CA LEU A 60 6.67 8.95 -6.63
C LEU A 60 8.10 8.75 -6.12
N VAL A 61 8.27 8.72 -4.79
CA VAL A 61 9.58 8.50 -4.15
C VAL A 61 10.15 7.12 -4.51
N GLY A 62 9.31 6.09 -4.54
CA GLY A 62 9.71 4.73 -4.96
C GLY A 62 10.17 4.68 -6.41
N PHE A 63 9.45 5.35 -7.31
CA PHE A 63 9.84 5.43 -8.72
C PHE A 63 11.19 6.15 -8.90
N LEU A 64 11.40 7.29 -8.23
CA LEU A 64 12.66 8.02 -8.28
C LEU A 64 13.81 7.18 -7.69
N GLY A 65 13.57 6.49 -6.59
CA GLY A 65 14.55 5.60 -5.96
C GLY A 65 14.93 4.42 -6.86
N MET A 66 13.96 3.84 -7.58
CA MET A 66 14.20 2.74 -8.51
C MET A 66 15.23 3.08 -9.59
N LEU A 67 15.29 4.34 -10.04
CA LEU A 67 16.22 4.79 -11.06
C LEU A 67 17.68 4.73 -10.63
N SER A 68 17.95 4.59 -9.33
CA SER A 68 19.31 4.49 -8.77
C SER A 68 19.75 3.06 -8.43
N LEU A 69 18.87 2.06 -8.63
CA LEU A 69 19.15 0.69 -8.22
C LEU A 69 19.82 -0.10 -9.34
N GLU A 70 20.88 -0.83 -8.99
CA GLU A 70 21.48 -1.82 -9.88
C GLU A 70 20.64 -3.08 -9.94
N ASN A 71 20.38 -3.55 -11.16
CA ASN A 71 19.42 -4.63 -11.43
C ASN A 71 20.14 -5.97 -11.67
N THR A 72 20.19 -6.84 -10.66
CA THR A 72 20.39 -8.27 -10.89
C THR A 72 19.08 -8.93 -11.33
N GLU A 73 19.15 -10.07 -12.05
CA GLU A 73 17.92 -10.76 -12.52
C GLU A 73 16.97 -11.10 -11.38
N LYS A 74 17.48 -11.69 -10.29
CA LYS A 74 16.69 -12.04 -9.10
C LYS A 74 16.02 -10.82 -8.45
N PHE A 75 16.73 -9.70 -8.33
CA PHE A 75 16.18 -8.46 -7.79
C PHE A 75 15.04 -7.93 -8.66
N ARG A 76 15.17 -8.03 -9.98
CA ARG A 76 14.18 -7.59 -10.96
C ARG A 76 12.85 -8.31 -10.83
N ASP A 77 12.85 -9.61 -10.49
CA ASP A 77 11.62 -10.39 -10.27
C ASP A 77 10.85 -9.90 -9.03
N PHE A 78 11.55 -9.66 -7.93
CA PHE A 78 10.94 -9.11 -6.72
C PHE A 78 10.43 -7.68 -6.94
N LEU A 79 11.21 -6.84 -7.60
CA LEU A 79 10.82 -5.47 -7.95
C LEU A 79 9.57 -5.47 -8.84
N SER A 80 9.53 -6.33 -9.87
CA SER A 80 8.37 -6.47 -10.75
C SER A 80 7.12 -6.88 -9.98
N SER A 81 7.25 -7.85 -9.08
CA SER A 81 6.14 -8.32 -8.23
C SER A 81 5.68 -7.22 -7.27
N HIS A 82 6.62 -6.54 -6.61
CA HIS A 82 6.31 -5.41 -5.74
C HIS A 82 5.55 -4.31 -6.49
N MET A 83 6.01 -3.91 -7.66
CA MET A 83 5.35 -2.88 -8.48
C MET A 83 3.95 -3.30 -8.92
N LYS A 84 3.77 -4.55 -9.37
CA LYS A 84 2.45 -5.07 -9.76
C LYS A 84 1.46 -4.96 -8.60
N PHE A 85 1.84 -5.41 -7.40
CA PHE A 85 0.98 -5.32 -6.23
C PHE A 85 0.77 -3.88 -5.75
N ALA A 86 1.76 -3.00 -5.86
CA ALA A 86 1.61 -1.59 -5.53
C ALA A 86 0.59 -0.88 -6.42
N PHE A 87 0.66 -1.08 -7.75
CA PHE A 87 -0.34 -0.54 -8.68
C PHE A 87 -1.72 -1.19 -8.51
N LEU A 88 -1.76 -2.50 -8.27
CA LEU A 88 -3.01 -3.20 -7.98
C LEU A 88 -3.66 -2.67 -6.70
N THR A 89 -2.88 -2.43 -5.65
CA THR A 89 -3.34 -1.79 -4.41
C THR A 89 -3.97 -0.44 -4.70
N ALA A 90 -3.30 0.42 -5.45
CA ALA A 90 -3.84 1.74 -5.80
C ALA A 90 -5.16 1.61 -6.58
N GLY A 91 -5.23 0.74 -7.59
CA GLY A 91 -6.43 0.51 -8.40
C GLY A 91 -7.60 -0.05 -7.60
N VAL A 92 -7.33 -0.99 -6.69
CA VAL A 92 -8.36 -1.59 -5.82
C VAL A 92 -8.92 -0.54 -4.86
N PHE A 93 -8.09 0.29 -4.23
CA PHE A 93 -8.59 1.34 -3.32
C PHE A 93 -9.27 2.49 -4.07
N ILE A 94 -8.88 2.82 -5.30
CA ILE A 94 -9.67 3.71 -6.17
C ILE A 94 -11.09 3.14 -6.37
N SER A 95 -11.16 1.85 -6.72
CA SER A 95 -12.45 1.16 -6.91
C SER A 95 -13.28 1.15 -5.63
N ALA A 96 -12.66 0.91 -4.47
CA ALA A 96 -13.33 0.99 -3.16
C ALA A 96 -13.92 2.39 -2.92
N MET A 97 -13.16 3.45 -3.19
CA MET A 97 -13.63 4.84 -3.02
C MET A 97 -14.80 5.18 -3.95
N LEU A 98 -14.78 4.65 -5.18
CA LEU A 98 -15.90 4.83 -6.11
C LEU A 98 -17.16 4.08 -5.64
N VAL A 99 -17.01 2.84 -5.19
CA VAL A 99 -18.12 2.01 -4.70
C VAL A 99 -18.65 2.52 -3.35
N ALA A 100 -17.83 3.18 -2.53
CA ALA A 100 -18.24 3.79 -1.26
C ALA A 100 -19.41 4.80 -1.41
N ARG A 101 -19.62 5.35 -2.61
CA ARG A 101 -20.79 6.20 -2.92
C ARG A 101 -22.11 5.43 -2.85
N TYR A 102 -22.07 4.10 -2.95
CA TYR A 102 -23.25 3.23 -2.97
C TYR A 102 -23.45 2.43 -1.68
N LEU A 103 -22.75 2.79 -0.58
CA LEU A 103 -22.83 2.11 0.73
C LEU A 103 -24.25 2.08 1.34
N ARG A 104 -25.13 3.01 0.91
CA ARG A 104 -26.54 3.00 1.31
C ARG A 104 -27.37 1.87 0.67
N LYS A 105 -26.85 1.24 -0.39
CA LYS A 105 -27.50 0.13 -1.09
C LYS A 105 -26.88 -1.19 -0.59
N PRO A 106 -27.68 -2.25 -0.36
CA PRO A 106 -27.17 -3.53 0.15
C PRO A 106 -26.06 -4.11 -0.73
N TRP A 107 -26.24 -4.11 -2.06
CA TRP A 107 -25.23 -4.60 -3.00
C TRP A 107 -23.94 -3.77 -2.95
N GLY A 108 -24.05 -2.44 -2.78
CA GLY A 108 -22.91 -1.55 -2.69
C GLY A 108 -22.09 -1.81 -1.43
N LYS A 109 -22.75 -2.09 -0.31
CA LYS A 109 -22.09 -2.45 0.95
C LYS A 109 -21.30 -3.75 0.80
N VAL A 110 -21.91 -4.80 0.27
CA VAL A 110 -21.24 -6.10 0.05
C VAL A 110 -20.04 -5.94 -0.88
N LEU A 111 -20.23 -5.29 -2.05
CA LEU A 111 -19.17 -5.07 -3.03
C LEU A 111 -18.01 -4.28 -2.43
N TYR A 112 -18.31 -3.23 -1.68
CA TYR A 112 -17.30 -2.41 -1.02
C TYR A 112 -16.43 -3.23 -0.05
N PHE A 113 -17.04 -4.04 0.82
CA PHE A 113 -16.30 -4.87 1.77
C PHE A 113 -15.45 -5.95 1.08
N LEU A 114 -15.93 -6.53 -0.01
CA LEU A 114 -15.14 -7.46 -0.82
C LEU A 114 -13.91 -6.75 -1.42
N ILE A 115 -14.09 -5.55 -1.97
CA ILE A 115 -12.99 -4.78 -2.58
C ILE A 115 -11.95 -4.39 -1.53
N ILE A 116 -12.35 -3.87 -0.35
CA ILE A 116 -11.37 -3.49 0.67
C ILE A 116 -10.65 -4.70 1.26
N ALA A 117 -11.30 -5.87 1.37
CA ALA A 117 -10.65 -7.10 1.80
C ALA A 117 -9.56 -7.53 0.80
N VAL A 118 -9.87 -7.50 -0.51
CA VAL A 118 -8.87 -7.74 -1.57
C VAL A 118 -7.76 -6.69 -1.49
N GLY A 119 -8.10 -5.42 -1.26
CA GLY A 119 -7.14 -4.33 -1.07
C GLY A 119 -6.17 -4.60 0.09
N GLY A 120 -6.69 -5.09 1.22
CA GLY A 120 -5.86 -5.49 2.37
C GLY A 120 -4.84 -6.58 2.00
N VAL A 121 -5.26 -7.61 1.26
CA VAL A 121 -4.34 -8.66 0.77
C VAL A 121 -3.28 -8.07 -0.16
N CYS A 122 -3.66 -7.15 -1.07
CA CYS A 122 -2.73 -6.50 -1.98
C CYS A 122 -1.70 -5.64 -1.22
N VAL A 123 -2.11 -4.90 -0.18
CA VAL A 123 -1.21 -4.12 0.69
C VAL A 123 -0.18 -5.03 1.35
N LEU A 124 -0.63 -6.15 1.94
CA LEU A 124 0.26 -7.11 2.61
C LEU A 124 1.23 -7.75 1.62
N ALA A 125 0.77 -8.12 0.42
CA ALA A 125 1.64 -8.64 -0.63
C ALA A 125 2.67 -7.60 -1.10
N THR A 126 2.27 -6.34 -1.27
CA THR A 126 3.19 -5.24 -1.60
C THR A 126 4.26 -5.09 -0.53
N GLY A 127 3.85 -5.10 0.76
CA GLY A 127 4.75 -5.03 1.90
C GLY A 127 5.71 -6.23 1.97
N TYR A 128 5.23 -7.44 1.71
CA TYR A 128 6.06 -8.65 1.68
C TYR A 128 7.17 -8.54 0.62
N PHE A 129 6.84 -8.24 -0.64
CA PHE A 129 7.85 -8.12 -1.69
C PHE A 129 8.81 -6.95 -1.45
N GLY A 130 8.31 -5.84 -0.89
CA GLY A 130 9.15 -4.71 -0.49
C GLY A 130 10.14 -5.09 0.63
N GLY A 131 9.65 -5.80 1.65
CA GLY A 131 10.47 -6.31 2.75
C GLY A 131 11.55 -7.29 2.27
N GLU A 132 11.21 -8.22 1.37
CA GLU A 132 12.17 -9.15 0.76
C GLU A 132 13.28 -8.41 0.00
N MET A 133 12.94 -7.33 -0.73
CA MET A 133 13.96 -6.52 -1.41
C MET A 133 14.93 -5.85 -0.44
N VAL A 134 14.45 -5.37 0.71
CA VAL A 134 15.31 -4.78 1.74
C VAL A 134 16.19 -5.84 2.43
N HIS A 135 15.60 -6.97 2.83
CA HIS A 135 16.29 -7.98 3.63
C HIS A 135 17.20 -8.91 2.83
N ARG A 136 16.79 -9.32 1.62
CA ARG A 136 17.60 -10.24 0.79
C ARG A 136 18.63 -9.54 -0.05
N PHE A 137 18.31 -8.35 -0.56
CA PHE A 137 19.17 -7.64 -1.51
C PHE A 137 19.81 -6.40 -0.91
N GLY A 138 19.58 -6.15 0.38
CA GLY A 138 20.24 -5.08 1.11
C GLY A 138 20.04 -3.69 0.48
N VAL A 139 18.88 -3.42 -0.14
CA VAL A 139 18.60 -2.16 -0.86
C VAL A 139 18.89 -0.92 0.00
N SER A 140 18.87 -1.07 1.33
CA SER A 140 19.27 -0.01 2.26
C SER A 140 20.79 0.06 2.50
N THR A 141 21.52 -1.04 2.30
CA THR A 141 22.96 -1.14 2.58
C THR A 141 23.85 -0.86 1.37
N TYR A 142 23.44 -1.26 0.16
CA TYR A 142 24.18 -0.95 -1.07
C TYR A 142 24.28 0.56 -1.39
N LEU A 143 23.51 1.38 -0.67
CA LEU A 143 23.50 2.82 -0.82
C LEU A 143 24.40 3.54 0.21
N SER A 144 25.19 2.80 0.99
CA SER A 144 26.06 3.34 2.06
C SER A 144 27.54 3.56 1.62
N GLU A 145 27.92 3.13 0.42
CA GLU A 145 29.19 3.43 -0.22
C GLU A 145 28.98 4.46 -1.35
#